data_1c667e71795cf37f2b2f4879620de1fd
#
_entry.id   1c667e71795cf37f2b2f4879620de1fd
#
_cell.length_a   1.000
_cell.length_b   1.000
_cell.length_c   1.000
_cell.angle_alpha   90.00
_cell.angle_beta   90.00
_cell.angle_gamma   90.00
#
_symmetry.space_group_name_H-M   'P 1'
#
loop_
_entity.id
_entity.type
_entity.pdbx_description
1 polymer ?
#
loop_
_entity_poly.entity_id
_entity_poly.type
_entity_poly.pdbx_seq_one_letter_code
_entity_poly.pdbx_strand_id
1 'polypeptide(L)'
;MTTTLYLLRHAKSSWASAEVEDHDRELQDKGRARATALGEWIEDREFGCDLVLCSTATRARQTLDVILPALGSPEIRYAESLYESDASALIAMLKALGDGPDRVLVVGHDPILQPAATTLAMTANGDAMDRIKSKYPTCGFAMLSFGSSGWSSLAPGIGHLELFFVDPDPDPS
;
A
#
# COMPACT_ATOMS: atom_id res chain seq x y z
N MET A 1 5.42 -9.49 19.32
CA MET A 1 4.66 -8.40 18.70
C MET A 1 4.20 -8.86 17.33
N THR A 2 3.07 -8.41 16.88
CA THR A 2 2.50 -8.81 15.58
C THR A 2 3.09 -7.96 14.46
N THR A 3 3.65 -8.59 13.45
CA THR A 3 4.10 -7.89 12.25
C THR A 3 2.90 -7.48 11.42
N THR A 4 2.84 -6.21 11.03
CA THR A 4 1.72 -5.64 10.27
C THR A 4 2.21 -5.01 8.97
N LEU A 5 1.55 -5.36 7.88
CA LEU A 5 1.79 -4.80 6.54
C LEU A 5 0.58 -4.01 6.07
N TYR A 6 0.81 -2.76 5.74
CA TYR A 6 -0.16 -1.94 5.01
C TYR A 6 0.26 -1.85 3.55
N LEU A 7 -0.68 -2.05 2.65
CA LEU A 7 -0.48 -1.90 1.21
C LEU A 7 -1.41 -0.82 0.68
N LEU A 8 -0.85 0.25 0.14
CA LEU A 8 -1.60 1.37 -0.41
C LEU A 8 -1.27 1.57 -1.88
N ARG A 9 -2.27 1.46 -2.75
CA ARG A 9 -2.14 1.88 -4.13
C ARG A 9 -2.23 3.40 -4.21
N HIS A 10 -1.35 4.04 -5.01
CA HIS A 10 -1.40 5.48 -5.22
C HIS A 10 -2.81 5.97 -5.59
N ALA A 11 -3.11 7.22 -5.27
CA ALA A 11 -4.38 7.85 -5.62
C ALA A 11 -4.48 8.15 -7.13
N LYS A 12 -5.65 8.55 -7.59
CA LYS A 12 -5.92 8.80 -9.01
C LYS A 12 -4.99 9.86 -9.59
N SER A 13 -4.33 9.52 -10.69
CA SER A 13 -3.35 10.36 -11.37
C SER A 13 -3.82 10.76 -12.77
N SER A 14 -3.19 11.80 -13.32
CA SER A 14 -3.36 12.22 -14.70
C SER A 14 -2.85 11.15 -15.67
N TRP A 15 -3.27 11.22 -16.94
CA TRP A 15 -2.78 10.34 -17.98
C TRP A 15 -1.39 10.76 -18.44
N ALA A 16 -0.57 9.79 -18.87
CA ALA A 16 0.66 10.07 -19.57
C ALA A 16 0.35 10.78 -20.90
N SER A 17 1.23 11.68 -21.32
CA SER A 17 1.14 12.41 -22.58
C SER A 17 2.48 12.42 -23.29
N ALA A 18 2.55 13.01 -24.49
CA ALA A 18 3.82 13.21 -25.18
C ALA A 18 4.81 14.09 -24.42
N GLU A 19 4.33 14.87 -23.46
CA GLU A 19 5.12 15.83 -22.67
C GLU A 19 5.41 15.35 -21.25
N VAL A 20 4.66 14.34 -20.77
CA VAL A 20 4.79 13.79 -19.40
C VAL A 20 4.94 12.27 -19.46
N GLU A 21 6.08 11.78 -19.01
CA GLU A 21 6.32 10.35 -18.92
C GLU A 21 5.46 9.71 -17.81
N ASP A 22 5.21 8.39 -17.93
CA ASP A 22 4.40 7.66 -16.96
C ASP A 22 4.90 7.83 -15.54
N HIS A 23 6.20 7.76 -15.31
CA HIS A 23 6.80 7.92 -13.99
C HIS A 23 6.51 9.30 -13.37
N ASP A 24 6.39 10.34 -14.18
CA ASP A 24 6.23 11.73 -13.74
C ASP A 24 4.77 12.19 -13.66
N ARG A 25 3.82 11.31 -13.91
CA ARG A 25 2.39 11.62 -13.83
C ARG A 25 2.02 12.05 -12.41
N GLU A 26 1.36 13.19 -12.30
CA GLU A 26 0.93 13.75 -11.01
C GLU A 26 -0.49 13.30 -10.65
N LEU A 27 -0.84 13.43 -9.36
CA LEU A 27 -2.19 13.22 -8.90
C LEU A 27 -3.15 14.25 -9.52
N GLN A 28 -4.36 13.80 -9.84
CA GLN A 28 -5.49 14.69 -10.11
C GLN A 28 -6.01 15.27 -8.79
N ASP A 29 -6.75 16.38 -8.86
CA ASP A 29 -7.39 16.99 -7.69
C ASP A 29 -8.30 15.99 -6.95
N LYS A 30 -9.03 15.18 -7.72
CA LYS A 30 -9.86 14.09 -7.18
C LYS A 30 -9.01 13.05 -6.43
N GLY A 31 -7.83 12.72 -6.94
CA GLY A 31 -6.90 11.82 -6.28
C GLY A 31 -6.37 12.39 -4.96
N ARG A 32 -6.03 13.67 -4.94
CA ARG A 32 -5.60 14.36 -3.71
C ARG A 32 -6.71 14.39 -2.66
N ALA A 33 -7.95 14.66 -3.06
CA ALA A 33 -9.10 14.66 -2.15
C ALA A 33 -9.32 13.29 -1.52
N ARG A 34 -9.18 12.22 -2.30
CA ARG A 34 -9.30 10.84 -1.79
C ARG A 34 -8.15 10.47 -0.86
N ALA A 35 -6.95 10.86 -1.19
CA ALA A 35 -5.80 10.63 -0.30
C ALA A 35 -5.96 11.40 1.01
N THR A 36 -6.52 12.61 0.99
CA THR A 36 -6.84 13.38 2.20
C THR A 36 -7.86 12.63 3.07
N ALA A 37 -8.96 12.16 2.47
CA ALA A 37 -9.97 11.37 3.19
C ALA A 37 -9.39 10.08 3.77
N LEU A 38 -8.50 9.40 3.04
CA LEU A 38 -7.80 8.23 3.54
C LEU A 38 -6.90 8.58 4.73
N GLY A 39 -6.17 9.69 4.68
CA GLY A 39 -5.34 10.16 5.79
C GLY A 39 -6.15 10.37 7.05
N GLU A 40 -7.29 11.05 6.96
CA GLU A 40 -8.21 11.24 8.08
C GLU A 40 -8.73 9.89 8.62
N TRP A 41 -9.08 8.98 7.73
CA TRP A 41 -9.53 7.63 8.10
C TRP A 41 -8.43 6.82 8.82
N ILE A 42 -7.17 6.96 8.41
CA ILE A 42 -5.99 6.34 9.06
C ILE A 42 -5.77 6.93 10.44
N GLU A 43 -5.84 8.26 10.55
CA GLU A 43 -5.66 8.99 11.81
C GLU A 43 -6.70 8.60 12.85
N ASP A 44 -7.97 8.55 12.46
CA ASP A 44 -9.08 8.15 13.34
C ASP A 44 -8.92 6.73 13.92
N ARG A 45 -8.16 5.87 13.21
CA ARG A 45 -7.89 4.47 13.63
C ARG A 45 -6.54 4.30 14.29
N GLU A 46 -5.76 5.37 14.39
CA GLU A 46 -4.42 5.34 14.96
C GLU A 46 -3.50 4.32 14.26
N PHE A 47 -3.66 4.16 12.94
CA PHE A 47 -2.84 3.26 12.11
C PHE A 47 -1.50 3.91 11.78
N GLY A 48 -0.66 4.12 12.80
CA GLY A 48 0.71 4.55 12.57
C GLY A 48 1.59 3.46 11.96
N CYS A 49 2.71 3.84 11.38
CA CYS A 49 3.71 2.90 10.90
C CYS A 49 5.13 3.33 11.29
N ASP A 50 6.05 2.37 11.24
CA ASP A 50 7.44 2.58 11.66
C ASP A 50 8.34 2.82 10.43
N LEU A 51 7.99 2.20 9.29
CA LEU A 51 8.70 2.31 8.03
C LEU A 51 7.72 2.44 6.87
N VAL A 52 8.01 3.35 5.95
CA VAL A 52 7.33 3.45 4.65
C VAL A 52 8.31 3.05 3.54
N LEU A 53 7.89 2.11 2.71
CA LEU A 53 8.53 1.78 1.44
C LEU A 53 7.66 2.38 0.32
N CYS A 54 8.17 3.37 -0.38
CA CYS A 54 7.40 4.11 -1.39
C CYS A 54 8.04 4.01 -2.76
N SER A 55 7.21 3.76 -3.78
CA SER A 55 7.64 3.85 -5.17
C SER A 55 8.19 5.23 -5.49
N THR A 56 9.17 5.31 -6.38
CA THR A 56 9.74 6.57 -6.84
C THR A 56 8.83 7.36 -7.77
N ALA A 57 7.76 6.74 -8.33
CA ALA A 57 6.82 7.44 -9.19
C ALA A 57 6.16 8.62 -8.49
N THR A 58 6.02 9.74 -9.20
CA THR A 58 5.48 10.99 -8.66
C THR A 58 4.13 10.80 -7.99
N ARG A 59 3.21 10.05 -8.61
CA ARG A 59 1.87 9.80 -8.05
C ARG A 59 1.88 9.04 -6.72
N ALA A 60 2.85 8.13 -6.53
CA ALA A 60 3.02 7.41 -5.27
C ALA A 60 3.58 8.33 -4.18
N ARG A 61 4.59 9.13 -4.52
CA ARG A 61 5.20 10.10 -3.60
C ARG A 61 4.21 11.16 -3.16
N GLN A 62 3.42 11.69 -4.08
CA GLN A 62 2.38 12.67 -3.77
C GLN A 62 1.25 12.08 -2.91
N THR A 63 0.88 10.82 -3.13
CA THR A 63 -0.07 10.12 -2.25
C THR A 63 0.48 10.02 -0.83
N LEU A 64 1.74 9.60 -0.70
CA LEU A 64 2.41 9.54 0.60
C LEU A 64 2.45 10.90 1.29
N ASP A 65 2.84 11.95 0.57
CA ASP A 65 2.92 13.31 1.14
C ASP A 65 1.60 13.75 1.78
N VAL A 66 0.48 13.40 1.16
CA VAL A 66 -0.86 13.75 1.67
C VAL A 66 -1.19 13.00 2.96
N ILE A 67 -0.89 11.69 3.05
CA ILE A 67 -1.26 10.87 4.22
C ILE A 67 -0.20 10.87 5.32
N LEU A 68 1.00 11.37 5.04
CA LEU A 68 2.15 11.29 5.96
C LEU A 68 1.86 11.84 7.37
N PRO A 69 1.12 12.96 7.54
CA PRO A 69 0.79 13.47 8.88
C PRO A 69 0.02 12.46 9.75
N ALA A 70 -0.78 11.57 9.13
CA ALA A 70 -1.54 10.55 9.83
C ALA A 70 -0.72 9.33 10.28
N LEU A 71 0.51 9.19 9.77
CA LEU A 71 1.33 8.00 10.00
C LEU A 71 2.27 8.12 11.22
N GLY A 72 2.33 9.29 11.84
CA GLY A 72 3.31 9.58 12.88
C GLY A 72 4.63 10.07 12.26
N SER A 73 5.74 9.46 12.65
CA SER A 73 7.07 9.85 12.15
C SER A 73 7.85 8.63 11.65
N PRO A 74 7.36 7.94 10.60
CA PRO A 74 8.02 6.76 10.08
C PRO A 74 9.35 7.11 9.38
N GLU A 75 10.26 6.14 9.35
CA GLU A 75 11.35 6.17 8.38
C GLU A 75 10.76 6.02 6.96
N ILE A 76 11.29 6.76 5.98
CA ILE A 76 10.81 6.67 4.58
C ILE A 76 11.96 6.22 3.70
N ARG A 77 11.72 5.16 2.91
CA ARG A 77 12.64 4.67 1.89
C ARG A 77 11.94 4.63 0.54
N TYR A 78 12.51 5.31 -0.45
CA TYR A 78 12.02 5.24 -1.83
C TYR A 78 12.74 4.13 -2.58
N ALA A 79 12.00 3.36 -3.37
CA ALA A 79 12.55 2.24 -4.12
C ALA A 79 11.96 2.21 -5.54
N GLU A 80 12.84 2.27 -6.55
CA GLU A 80 12.47 2.18 -7.95
C GLU A 80 11.89 0.80 -8.30
N SER A 81 12.36 -0.25 -7.62
CA SER A 81 11.82 -1.59 -7.77
C SER A 81 10.33 -1.72 -7.44
N LEU A 82 9.76 -0.80 -6.66
CA LEU A 82 8.31 -0.74 -6.42
C LEU A 82 7.53 -0.16 -7.60
N TYR A 83 8.21 0.43 -8.56
CA TYR A 83 7.63 0.95 -9.80
C TYR A 83 7.74 -0.06 -10.95
N GLU A 84 8.86 -0.75 -11.09
CA GLU A 84 9.20 -1.52 -12.28
C GLU A 84 9.26 -3.05 -12.08
N SER A 85 9.00 -3.57 -10.87
CA SER A 85 9.12 -5.01 -10.63
C SER A 85 7.76 -5.70 -10.41
N ASP A 86 7.75 -6.82 -9.70
CA ASP A 86 6.57 -7.64 -9.46
C ASP A 86 6.35 -7.92 -7.96
N ALA A 87 5.28 -8.67 -7.66
CA ALA A 87 4.94 -9.04 -6.30
C ALA A 87 6.04 -9.87 -5.62
N SER A 88 6.76 -10.72 -6.36
CA SER A 88 7.85 -11.53 -5.81
C SER A 88 8.99 -10.65 -5.32
N ALA A 89 9.33 -9.59 -6.07
CA ALA A 89 10.35 -8.63 -5.68
C ALA A 89 9.93 -7.84 -4.43
N LEU A 90 8.66 -7.45 -4.34
CA LEU A 90 8.13 -6.80 -3.14
C LEU A 90 8.24 -7.73 -1.92
N ILE A 91 7.82 -8.98 -2.03
CA ILE A 91 7.91 -9.95 -0.93
C ILE A 91 9.36 -10.16 -0.51
N ALA A 92 10.30 -10.27 -1.46
CA ALA A 92 11.72 -10.38 -1.17
C ALA A 92 12.26 -9.16 -0.43
N MET A 93 11.83 -7.95 -0.82
CA MET A 93 12.20 -6.69 -0.16
C MET A 93 11.69 -6.67 1.30
N LEU A 94 10.47 -7.11 1.53
CA LEU A 94 9.90 -7.21 2.89
C LEU A 94 10.66 -8.24 3.73
N LYS A 95 10.97 -9.42 3.18
CA LYS A 95 11.76 -10.45 3.88
C LYS A 95 13.13 -9.94 4.32
N ALA A 96 13.75 -9.09 3.51
CA ALA A 96 15.06 -8.52 3.80
C ALA A 96 15.05 -7.55 5.00
N LEU A 97 13.88 -7.14 5.49
CA LEU A 97 13.77 -6.34 6.72
C LEU A 97 14.14 -7.13 7.98
N GLY A 98 14.13 -8.46 7.93
CA GLY A 98 14.54 -9.31 9.05
C GLY A 98 13.69 -9.11 10.30
N ASP A 99 14.33 -8.83 11.43
CA ASP A 99 13.68 -8.50 12.71
C ASP A 99 13.44 -6.98 12.86
N GLY A 100 13.23 -6.31 11.76
CA GLY A 100 13.10 -4.85 11.68
C GLY A 100 11.78 -4.31 12.25
N PRO A 101 11.23 -3.25 11.64
CA PRO A 101 10.06 -2.55 12.18
C PRO A 101 8.82 -3.44 12.24
N ASP A 102 7.97 -3.22 13.25
CA ASP A 102 6.75 -4.02 13.42
C ASP A 102 5.67 -3.68 12.39
N ARG A 103 5.60 -2.41 11.97
CA ARG A 103 4.56 -1.91 11.07
C ARG A 103 5.19 -1.25 9.85
N VAL A 104 4.92 -1.81 8.68
CA VAL A 104 5.45 -1.33 7.41
C VAL A 104 4.31 -0.95 6.47
N LEU A 105 4.39 0.24 5.88
CA LEU A 105 3.51 0.67 4.80
C LEU A 105 4.26 0.62 3.47
N VAL A 106 3.66 0.00 2.48
CA VAL A 106 4.10 0.06 1.08
C VAL A 106 3.14 0.95 0.31
N VAL A 107 3.68 1.99 -0.34
CA VAL A 107 2.93 2.84 -1.27
C VAL A 107 3.40 2.55 -2.68
N GLY A 108 2.52 2.03 -3.51
CA GLY A 108 2.91 1.56 -4.82
C GLY A 108 1.77 1.41 -5.81
N HIS A 109 1.88 0.40 -6.64
CA HIS A 109 1.09 0.20 -7.84
C HIS A 109 0.48 -1.20 -7.89
N ASP A 110 -0.59 -1.33 -8.68
CA ASP A 110 -1.06 -2.58 -9.17
C ASP A 110 -0.54 -2.78 -10.62
N PRO A 111 -0.15 -3.98 -11.05
CA PRO A 111 -0.43 -5.29 -10.44
C PRO A 111 0.58 -5.83 -9.41
N ILE A 112 1.36 -5.00 -8.76
CA ILE A 112 2.31 -5.47 -7.73
C ILE A 112 1.59 -5.78 -6.41
N LEU A 113 0.72 -4.88 -5.96
CA LEU A 113 0.09 -4.96 -4.63
C LEU A 113 -0.95 -6.06 -4.52
N GLN A 114 -1.84 -6.21 -5.51
CA GLN A 114 -2.88 -7.23 -5.48
C GLN A 114 -2.30 -8.65 -5.42
N PRO A 115 -1.36 -9.04 -6.29
CA PRO A 115 -0.74 -10.37 -6.19
C PRO A 115 0.04 -10.56 -4.89
N ALA A 116 0.70 -9.54 -4.37
CA ALA A 116 1.41 -9.64 -3.09
C ALA A 116 0.44 -9.93 -1.94
N ALA A 117 -0.66 -9.18 -1.84
CA ALA A 117 -1.67 -9.37 -0.82
C ALA A 117 -2.31 -10.77 -0.90
N THR A 118 -2.72 -11.19 -2.08
CA THR A 118 -3.38 -12.50 -2.29
C THR A 118 -2.43 -13.68 -2.13
N THR A 119 -1.14 -13.48 -2.37
CA THR A 119 -0.12 -14.50 -2.14
C THR A 119 0.16 -14.66 -0.64
N LEU A 120 0.27 -13.57 0.09
CA LEU A 120 0.65 -13.60 1.51
C LEU A 120 -0.51 -14.01 2.42
N ALA A 121 -1.73 -13.61 2.13
CA ALA A 121 -2.89 -13.89 2.96
C ALA A 121 -3.55 -15.24 2.61
N MET A 122 -3.73 -16.10 3.61
CA MET A 122 -4.54 -17.31 3.49
C MET A 122 -5.97 -17.09 3.94
N THR A 123 -6.16 -16.26 4.94
CA THR A 123 -7.47 -15.98 5.56
C THR A 123 -7.76 -14.49 5.54
N ALA A 124 -9.01 -14.12 5.70
CA ALA A 124 -9.44 -12.73 5.71
C ALA A 124 -10.70 -12.53 6.56
N ASN A 125 -10.89 -11.31 7.02
CA ASN A 125 -12.13 -10.91 7.67
C ASN A 125 -13.22 -10.61 6.62
N GLY A 126 -14.44 -11.08 6.87
CA GLY A 126 -15.60 -10.78 6.03
C GLY A 126 -15.38 -11.12 4.56
N ASP A 127 -15.71 -10.17 3.68
CA ASP A 127 -15.58 -10.29 2.22
C ASP A 127 -14.27 -9.71 1.65
N ALA A 128 -13.33 -9.32 2.51
CA ALA A 128 -12.12 -8.60 2.11
C ALA A 128 -11.31 -9.35 1.03
N MET A 129 -11.20 -10.69 1.15
CA MET A 129 -10.47 -11.49 0.17
C MET A 129 -11.14 -11.50 -1.21
N ASP A 130 -12.47 -11.62 -1.25
CA ASP A 130 -13.21 -11.60 -2.52
C ASP A 130 -13.10 -10.23 -3.19
N ARG A 131 -13.17 -9.18 -2.40
CA ARG A 131 -13.07 -7.80 -2.89
C ARG A 131 -11.66 -7.51 -3.45
N ILE A 132 -10.61 -7.88 -2.73
CA ILE A 132 -9.23 -7.63 -3.18
C ILE A 132 -8.88 -8.44 -4.42
N LYS A 133 -9.39 -9.67 -4.55
CA LYS A 133 -9.24 -10.49 -5.75
C LYS A 133 -10.00 -9.92 -6.95
N SER A 134 -11.13 -9.28 -6.72
CA SER A 134 -11.94 -8.67 -7.77
C SER A 134 -11.26 -7.44 -8.36
N LYS A 135 -10.82 -6.50 -7.52
CA LYS A 135 -10.17 -5.26 -7.97
C LYS A 135 -9.36 -4.62 -6.84
N TYR A 136 -8.21 -4.08 -7.18
CA TYR A 136 -7.42 -3.22 -6.29
C TYR A 136 -7.42 -1.78 -6.85
N PRO A 137 -8.41 -0.95 -6.50
CA PRO A 137 -8.53 0.39 -7.07
C PRO A 137 -7.47 1.35 -6.53
N THR A 138 -7.29 2.48 -7.20
CA THR A 138 -6.47 3.58 -6.70
C THR A 138 -6.96 4.01 -5.31
N CYS A 139 -6.03 4.39 -4.45
CA CYS A 139 -6.27 4.69 -3.04
C CYS A 139 -6.82 3.51 -2.21
N GLY A 140 -6.85 2.30 -2.75
CA GLY A 140 -7.17 1.08 -2.01
C GLY A 140 -6.11 0.81 -0.95
N PHE A 141 -6.56 0.47 0.26
CA PHE A 141 -5.71 0.26 1.43
C PHE A 141 -6.00 -1.12 2.03
N ALA A 142 -4.98 -1.97 2.08
CA ALA A 142 -5.08 -3.29 2.70
C ALA A 142 -4.22 -3.36 3.96
N MET A 143 -4.70 -4.07 4.96
CA MET A 143 -3.95 -4.37 6.18
C MET A 143 -3.86 -5.89 6.36
N LEU A 144 -2.63 -6.39 6.41
CA LEU A 144 -2.34 -7.79 6.68
C LEU A 144 -1.59 -7.92 8.01
N SER A 145 -1.94 -8.93 8.77
CA SER A 145 -1.19 -9.30 9.98
C SER A 145 -0.49 -10.63 9.81
N PHE A 146 0.66 -10.74 10.44
CA PHE A 146 1.47 -11.96 10.49
C PHE A 146 1.80 -12.25 11.95
N GLY A 147 2.11 -13.49 12.26
CA GLY A 147 2.57 -13.85 13.60
C GLY A 147 3.88 -13.14 13.99
N SER A 148 4.36 -13.42 15.17
CA SER A 148 5.54 -12.78 15.79
C SER A 148 6.91 -13.18 15.22
N SER A 149 6.95 -13.85 14.08
CA SER A 149 8.20 -14.44 13.54
C SER A 149 9.05 -13.47 12.71
N GLY A 150 8.66 -12.19 12.63
CA GLY A 150 9.38 -11.18 11.86
C GLY A 150 9.23 -11.32 10.34
N TRP A 151 9.80 -10.36 9.61
CA TRP A 151 9.70 -10.28 8.15
C TRP A 151 10.42 -11.41 7.42
N SER A 152 11.52 -11.91 7.97
CA SER A 152 12.30 -13.02 7.37
C SER A 152 11.48 -14.29 7.18
N SER A 153 10.41 -14.47 7.96
CA SER A 153 9.52 -15.63 7.93
C SER A 153 8.39 -15.51 6.92
N LEU A 154 8.26 -14.39 6.21
CA LEU A 154 7.21 -14.24 5.21
C LEU A 154 7.24 -15.37 4.18
N ALA A 155 6.08 -15.96 3.95
CA ALA A 155 5.88 -17.02 2.98
C ALA A 155 4.44 -16.96 2.45
N PRO A 156 4.14 -17.56 1.29
CA PRO A 156 2.77 -17.64 0.81
C PRO A 156 1.83 -18.24 1.85
N GLY A 157 0.67 -17.61 2.04
CA GLY A 157 -0.42 -18.13 2.85
C GLY A 157 -0.22 -18.09 4.36
N ILE A 158 0.73 -17.34 4.89
CA ILE A 158 0.91 -17.23 6.35
C ILE A 158 0.20 -16.03 6.98
N GLY A 159 -0.27 -15.10 6.17
CA GLY A 159 -0.90 -13.87 6.62
C GLY A 159 -2.41 -13.95 6.76
N HIS A 160 -2.95 -13.00 7.48
CA HIS A 160 -4.38 -12.73 7.59
C HIS A 160 -4.70 -11.34 7.06
N LEU A 161 -5.64 -11.22 6.14
CA LEU A 161 -6.12 -9.95 5.63
C LEU A 161 -7.16 -9.38 6.60
N GLU A 162 -6.72 -8.43 7.42
CA GLU A 162 -7.54 -7.82 8.46
C GLU A 162 -8.63 -6.93 7.89
N LEU A 163 -8.29 -6.14 6.85
CA LEU A 163 -9.23 -5.27 6.16
C LEU A 163 -8.73 -4.94 4.76
N PHE A 164 -9.68 -4.59 3.92
CA PHE A 164 -9.45 -3.96 2.63
C PHE A 164 -10.41 -2.77 2.49
N PHE A 165 -9.87 -1.58 2.70
CA PHE A 165 -10.63 -0.34 2.66
C PHE A 165 -10.51 0.34 1.30
N VAL A 166 -11.65 0.67 0.75
CA VAL A 166 -11.79 1.53 -0.43
C VAL A 166 -12.86 2.53 -0.09
N ASP A 167 -12.50 3.81 -0.06
CA ASP A 167 -13.47 4.86 0.15
C ASP A 167 -14.54 4.78 -0.95
N PRO A 168 -15.84 4.74 -0.61
CA PRO A 168 -16.89 4.68 -1.62
C PRO A 168 -16.83 5.89 -2.54
N ASP A 169 -16.49 5.64 -3.81
CA ASP A 169 -16.42 6.66 -4.83
C ASP A 169 -17.83 6.94 -5.39
N PRO A 170 -18.33 8.17 -5.30
CA PRO A 170 -19.56 8.54 -5.97
C PRO A 170 -19.43 8.49 -7.52
N ASP A 171 -18.20 8.36 -8.05
CA ASP A 171 -17.94 8.25 -9.49
C ASP A 171 -16.96 7.08 -9.74
N PRO A 172 -17.49 5.85 -9.92
CA PRO A 172 -16.68 4.64 -10.11
C PRO A 172 -16.10 4.56 -11.53
N SER A 173 -15.29 5.49 -11.94
CA SER A 173 -14.60 5.44 -13.23
C SER A 173 -13.24 4.78 -13.13
#